data_00d1c2264760e9eceb74f86d4443cb40
#
_entry.id   00d1c2264760e9eceb74f86d4443cb40
#
_cell.length_a   1.000
_cell.length_b   1.000
_cell.length_c   1.000
_cell.angle_alpha   90.00
_cell.angle_beta   90.00
_cell.angle_gamma   90.00
#
_symmetry.space_group_name_H-M   'P 1'
#
loop_
_entity.id
_entity.type
_entity.pdbx_description
1 polymer ?
#
loop_
_entity_poly.entity_id
_entity_poly.type
_entity_poly.pdbx_seq_one_letter_code
_entity_poly.pdbx_strand_id
1 'polypeptide(L)'
;MTDRIFEELFERYPRLEACRGDIFKAFELMSDCYDNGGKLLCCGNGGSAADCDHLVGELMKGFLKKRPFSPEEKERFGDSEMAENLQKGLPAISLCAHSALMTAFENDAVPALVFAQQVCAYAAKNDLLIAFTTSGNSANVVYALKAAKAAGVGSVADVCIRLPETETFKVQELTLPVYHCLAAMIEEKYFEI
;
A
#
# COMPACT_ATOMS: atom_id res chain seq x y z
N MET A 1 -0.21 1.43 -21.57
CA MET A 1 -0.05 2.68 -20.78
C MET A 1 0.72 2.43 -19.49
N THR A 2 0.50 1.34 -18.82
CA THR A 2 1.25 0.93 -17.61
C THR A 2 2.78 0.95 -17.80
N ASP A 3 3.29 0.43 -18.94
CA ASP A 3 4.72 0.43 -19.25
C ASP A 3 5.30 1.85 -19.33
N ARG A 4 4.55 2.82 -19.85
CA ARG A 4 5.01 4.21 -19.91
C ARG A 4 5.14 4.83 -18.53
N ILE A 5 4.19 4.58 -17.63
CA ILE A 5 4.25 5.05 -16.24
C ILE A 5 5.48 4.46 -15.55
N PHE A 6 5.73 3.17 -15.79
CA PHE A 6 6.88 2.47 -15.25
C PHE A 6 8.21 3.03 -15.76
N GLU A 7 8.34 3.27 -17.08
CA GLU A 7 9.55 3.85 -17.66
C GLU A 7 9.81 5.28 -17.17
N GLU A 8 8.76 6.11 -17.05
CA GLU A 8 8.87 7.49 -16.56
C GLU A 8 9.48 7.56 -15.14
N LEU A 9 9.26 6.56 -14.30
CA LEU A 9 9.90 6.50 -12.98
C LEU A 9 11.42 6.54 -13.10
N PHE A 10 12.00 5.76 -14.01
CA PHE A 10 13.46 5.64 -14.15
C PHE A 10 14.07 6.81 -14.95
N GLU A 11 13.31 7.42 -15.86
CA GLU A 11 13.71 8.67 -16.49
C GLU A 11 13.85 9.80 -15.46
N ARG A 12 12.91 9.90 -14.52
CA ARG A 12 12.91 10.92 -13.46
C ARG A 12 13.87 10.58 -12.31
N TYR A 13 14.04 9.32 -12.01
CA TYR A 13 14.83 8.81 -10.89
C TYR A 13 15.78 7.68 -11.34
N PRO A 14 16.84 7.98 -12.12
CA PRO A 14 17.72 6.94 -12.69
C PRO A 14 18.36 6.02 -11.64
N ARG A 15 18.52 6.50 -10.40
CA ARG A 15 19.06 5.71 -9.29
C ARG A 15 18.18 4.50 -8.93
N LEU A 16 16.88 4.56 -9.20
CA LEU A 16 15.94 3.46 -8.94
C LEU A 16 16.06 2.31 -9.96
N GLU A 17 16.86 2.46 -11.01
CA GLU A 17 17.12 1.40 -11.98
C GLU A 17 17.60 0.11 -11.32
N ALA A 18 18.37 0.22 -10.23
CA ALA A 18 18.82 -0.92 -9.43
C ALA A 18 17.67 -1.74 -8.80
N CYS A 19 16.49 -1.14 -8.65
CA CYS A 19 15.31 -1.76 -8.05
C CYS A 19 14.23 -2.11 -9.09
N ARG A 20 14.46 -1.89 -10.39
CA ARG A 20 13.46 -2.04 -11.45
C ARG A 20 12.69 -3.35 -11.36
N GLY A 21 13.40 -4.48 -11.28
CA GLY A 21 12.78 -5.80 -11.23
C GLY A 21 11.92 -6.03 -10.00
N ASP A 22 12.35 -5.53 -8.84
CA ASP A 22 11.59 -5.69 -7.59
C ASP A 22 10.37 -4.75 -7.55
N ILE A 23 10.46 -3.55 -8.13
CA ILE A 23 9.31 -2.65 -8.26
C ILE A 23 8.25 -3.28 -9.17
N PHE A 24 8.66 -3.89 -10.29
CA PHE A 24 7.72 -4.56 -11.18
C PHE A 24 7.04 -5.77 -10.51
N LYS A 25 7.80 -6.59 -9.77
CA LYS A 25 7.23 -7.69 -8.98
C LYS A 25 6.27 -7.21 -7.90
N ALA A 26 6.53 -6.06 -7.26
CA ALA A 26 5.60 -5.48 -6.32
C ALA A 26 4.28 -5.08 -6.99
N PHE A 27 4.33 -4.52 -8.21
CA PHE A 27 3.14 -4.26 -9.02
C PHE A 27 2.37 -5.54 -9.35
N GLU A 28 3.07 -6.64 -9.71
CA GLU A 28 2.44 -7.95 -9.96
C GLU A 28 1.72 -8.46 -8.70
N LEU A 29 2.35 -8.42 -7.52
CA LEU A 29 1.74 -8.83 -6.26
C LEU A 29 0.51 -7.97 -5.89
N MET A 30 0.58 -6.65 -6.08
CA MET A 30 -0.57 -5.77 -5.87
C MET A 30 -1.71 -6.10 -6.83
N SER A 31 -1.37 -6.38 -8.08
CA SER A 31 -2.33 -6.80 -9.10
C SER A 31 -3.00 -8.12 -8.73
N ASP A 32 -2.22 -9.13 -8.36
CA ASP A 32 -2.74 -10.45 -7.96
C ASP A 32 -3.66 -10.32 -6.73
N CYS A 33 -3.31 -9.47 -5.78
CA CYS A 33 -4.16 -9.19 -4.63
C CYS A 33 -5.55 -8.69 -5.06
N TYR A 34 -5.60 -7.65 -5.87
CA TYR A 34 -6.88 -7.06 -6.31
C TYR A 34 -7.65 -7.94 -7.32
N ASP A 35 -6.96 -8.64 -8.22
CA ASP A 35 -7.58 -9.58 -9.16
C ASP A 35 -8.29 -10.74 -8.44
N ASN A 36 -7.84 -11.06 -7.22
CA ASN A 36 -8.44 -12.11 -6.38
C ASN A 36 -9.34 -11.55 -5.25
N GLY A 37 -9.74 -10.28 -5.33
CA GLY A 37 -10.66 -9.65 -4.38
C GLY A 37 -10.06 -9.37 -3.00
N GLY A 38 -8.74 -9.32 -2.89
CA GLY A 38 -8.01 -8.96 -1.68
C GLY A 38 -7.95 -7.45 -1.44
N LYS A 39 -7.33 -7.08 -0.31
CA LYS A 39 -7.04 -5.70 0.06
C LYS A 39 -5.57 -5.54 0.45
N LEU A 40 -5.07 -4.31 0.39
CA LEU A 40 -3.75 -3.99 0.91
C LEU A 40 -3.81 -3.63 2.39
N LEU A 41 -2.84 -4.13 3.15
CA LEU A 41 -2.53 -3.70 4.52
C LEU A 41 -1.17 -3.02 4.48
N CYS A 42 -1.03 -1.85 5.09
CA CYS A 42 0.23 -1.11 5.09
C CYS A 42 0.70 -0.84 6.51
N CYS A 43 2.00 -1.06 6.79
CA CYS A 43 2.59 -0.71 8.09
C CYS A 43 3.97 -0.04 7.93
N GLY A 44 4.31 0.81 8.88
CA GLY A 44 5.58 1.54 8.93
C GLY A 44 5.69 2.42 10.17
N ASN A 45 6.85 3.02 10.41
CA ASN A 45 7.09 3.86 11.58
C ASN A 45 7.49 5.29 11.15
N GLY A 46 7.07 6.29 11.91
CA GLY A 46 7.44 7.69 11.68
C GLY A 46 7.07 8.17 10.28
N GLY A 47 8.05 8.62 9.46
CA GLY A 47 7.82 9.02 8.08
C GLY A 47 7.24 7.90 7.22
N SER A 48 7.67 6.65 7.44
CA SER A 48 7.12 5.48 6.76
C SER A 48 5.65 5.19 7.15
N ALA A 49 5.19 5.62 8.33
CA ALA A 49 3.76 5.57 8.67
C ALA A 49 2.96 6.59 7.84
N ALA A 50 3.52 7.79 7.63
CA ALA A 50 2.93 8.78 6.75
C ALA A 50 2.88 8.29 5.29
N ASP A 51 3.90 7.57 4.82
CA ASP A 51 3.89 6.92 3.50
C ASP A 51 2.78 5.87 3.38
N CYS A 52 2.50 5.10 4.45
CA CYS A 52 1.37 4.16 4.49
C CYS A 52 0.04 4.89 4.29
N ASP A 53 -0.20 5.95 5.06
CA ASP A 53 -1.45 6.73 4.98
C ASP A 53 -1.60 7.38 3.61
N HIS A 54 -0.50 7.88 3.04
CA HIS A 54 -0.50 8.48 1.71
C HIS A 54 -0.84 7.46 0.62
N LEU A 55 -0.14 6.31 0.58
CA LEU A 55 -0.43 5.24 -0.40
C LEU A 55 -1.90 4.78 -0.30
N VAL A 56 -2.41 4.57 0.91
CA VAL A 56 -3.81 4.19 1.14
C VAL A 56 -4.76 5.25 0.58
N GLY A 57 -4.45 6.54 0.80
CA GLY A 57 -5.23 7.64 0.24
C GLY A 57 -5.30 7.61 -1.30
N GLU A 58 -4.18 7.34 -1.98
CA GLU A 58 -4.13 7.27 -3.45
C GLU A 58 -4.85 6.03 -4.02
N LEU A 59 -4.93 4.95 -3.27
CA LEU A 59 -5.65 3.75 -3.68
C LEU A 59 -7.17 3.88 -3.47
N MET A 60 -7.61 4.51 -2.39
CA MET A 60 -9.01 4.58 -2.00
C MET A 60 -9.83 5.64 -2.76
N LYS A 61 -9.20 6.56 -3.47
CA LYS A 61 -9.84 7.57 -4.34
C LYS A 61 -9.07 7.72 -5.65
N GLY A 62 -9.56 8.51 -6.59
CA GLY A 62 -8.82 8.86 -7.80
C GLY A 62 -7.47 9.51 -7.47
N PHE A 63 -6.39 9.00 -8.06
CA PHE A 63 -5.03 9.54 -7.99
C PHE A 63 -4.76 10.43 -9.22
N LEU A 64 -4.58 9.83 -10.38
CA LEU A 64 -4.40 10.52 -11.66
C LEU A 64 -5.67 10.53 -12.50
N LYS A 65 -6.60 9.61 -12.24
CA LYS A 65 -7.85 9.44 -12.97
C LYS A 65 -9.05 9.69 -12.06
N LYS A 66 -10.13 10.19 -12.62
CA LYS A 66 -11.44 10.11 -11.98
C LYS A 66 -11.91 8.65 -12.02
N ARG A 67 -12.54 8.19 -10.94
CA ARG A 67 -13.04 6.81 -10.81
C ARG A 67 -14.57 6.82 -10.56
N PRO A 68 -15.39 7.31 -11.51
CA PRO A 68 -16.83 7.41 -11.30
C PRO A 68 -17.46 6.02 -11.20
N PHE A 69 -18.56 5.93 -10.48
CA PHE A 69 -19.44 4.77 -10.53
C PHE A 69 -20.19 4.70 -11.85
N SER A 70 -20.57 3.48 -12.29
CA SER A 70 -21.43 3.32 -13.45
C SER A 70 -22.84 3.88 -13.19
N PRO A 71 -23.63 4.17 -14.22
CA PRO A 71 -25.02 4.61 -14.03
C PRO A 71 -25.82 3.69 -13.10
N GLU A 72 -25.70 2.37 -13.28
CA GLU A 72 -26.41 1.37 -12.48
C GLU A 72 -25.93 1.36 -11.01
N GLU A 73 -24.64 1.60 -10.77
CA GLU A 73 -24.11 1.72 -9.42
C GLU A 73 -24.57 3.01 -8.76
N LYS A 74 -24.63 4.13 -9.52
CA LYS A 74 -25.09 5.43 -9.04
C LYS A 74 -26.56 5.38 -8.60
N GLU A 75 -27.42 4.68 -9.31
CA GLU A 75 -28.82 4.51 -8.95
C GLU A 75 -29.00 3.89 -7.55
N ARG A 76 -28.09 3.01 -7.13
CA ARG A 76 -28.16 2.36 -5.81
C ARG A 76 -27.97 3.31 -4.63
N PHE A 77 -27.33 4.48 -4.84
CA PHE A 77 -27.14 5.44 -3.77
C PHE A 77 -28.46 6.14 -3.37
N GLY A 78 -29.41 6.28 -4.29
CA GLY A 78 -30.68 6.97 -4.02
C GLY A 78 -30.53 8.45 -3.68
N ASP A 79 -29.35 9.00 -3.88
CA ASP A 79 -28.95 10.37 -3.56
C ASP A 79 -28.04 10.91 -4.68
N SER A 80 -28.43 12.05 -5.27
CA SER A 80 -27.73 12.61 -6.42
C SER A 80 -26.36 13.19 -6.05
N GLU A 81 -26.20 13.77 -4.88
CA GLU A 81 -24.92 14.33 -4.44
C GLU A 81 -23.90 13.21 -4.20
N MET A 82 -24.30 12.13 -3.56
CA MET A 82 -23.45 10.94 -3.40
C MET A 82 -23.09 10.32 -4.76
N ALA A 83 -24.08 10.14 -5.65
CA ALA A 83 -23.87 9.54 -6.96
C ALA A 83 -22.88 10.32 -7.83
N GLU A 84 -22.88 11.64 -7.73
CA GLU A 84 -21.99 12.51 -8.53
C GLU A 84 -20.59 12.67 -7.94
N ASN A 85 -20.43 12.61 -6.61
CA ASN A 85 -19.20 12.99 -5.92
C ASN A 85 -18.40 11.80 -5.37
N LEU A 86 -19.03 10.64 -5.10
CA LEU A 86 -18.28 9.46 -4.68
C LEU A 86 -17.50 8.83 -5.84
N GLN A 87 -16.40 8.20 -5.49
CA GLN A 87 -15.48 7.56 -6.43
C GLN A 87 -15.27 6.09 -6.06
N LYS A 88 -14.97 5.24 -7.05
CA LYS A 88 -14.51 3.87 -6.80
C LYS A 88 -13.12 3.89 -6.19
N GLY A 89 -12.91 3.08 -5.17
CA GLY A 89 -11.63 2.88 -4.51
C GLY A 89 -11.16 1.44 -4.60
N LEU A 90 -9.85 1.26 -4.43
CA LEU A 90 -9.24 -0.04 -4.21
C LEU A 90 -9.08 -0.24 -2.69
N PRO A 91 -9.52 -1.39 -2.14
CA PRO A 91 -9.49 -1.61 -0.70
C PRO A 91 -8.06 -1.58 -0.14
N ALA A 92 -7.78 -0.66 0.77
CA ALA A 92 -6.48 -0.56 1.44
C ALA A 92 -6.67 -0.04 2.87
N ILE A 93 -5.86 -0.53 3.81
CA ILE A 93 -5.90 -0.15 5.23
C ILE A 93 -4.49 0.20 5.70
N SER A 94 -4.31 1.40 6.24
CA SER A 94 -3.11 1.74 6.99
C SER A 94 -3.24 1.24 8.44
N LEU A 95 -2.36 0.35 8.84
CA LEU A 95 -2.27 -0.14 10.22
C LEU A 95 -1.72 0.94 11.17
N CYS A 96 -1.25 2.07 10.62
CA CYS A 96 -0.74 3.22 11.37
C CYS A 96 -1.87 4.18 11.81
N ALA A 97 -3.05 4.09 11.21
CA ALA A 97 -4.14 5.04 11.43
C ALA A 97 -5.01 4.75 12.68
N HIS A 98 -4.83 3.62 13.33
CA HIS A 98 -5.67 3.19 14.45
C HIS A 98 -5.11 3.65 15.81
N SER A 99 -5.06 4.96 16.07
CA SER A 99 -4.40 5.56 17.25
C SER A 99 -4.88 4.97 18.58
N ALA A 100 -6.18 4.78 18.77
CA ALA A 100 -6.73 4.22 19.99
C ALA A 100 -6.29 2.77 20.23
N LEU A 101 -6.36 1.93 19.19
CA LEU A 101 -5.88 0.55 19.27
C LEU A 101 -4.38 0.51 19.54
N MET A 102 -3.60 1.30 18.82
CA MET A 102 -2.13 1.33 18.94
C MET A 102 -1.72 1.70 20.37
N THR A 103 -2.25 2.79 20.90
CA THR A 103 -1.88 3.27 22.23
C THR A 103 -2.35 2.33 23.35
N ALA A 104 -3.55 1.74 23.23
CA ALA A 104 -4.05 0.76 24.20
C ALA A 104 -3.19 -0.52 24.15
N PHE A 105 -2.96 -1.07 22.96
CA PHE A 105 -2.17 -2.29 22.82
C PHE A 105 -0.72 -2.12 23.26
N GLU A 106 -0.11 -0.97 23.00
CA GLU A 106 1.25 -0.65 23.43
C GLU A 106 1.36 -0.51 24.95
N ASN A 107 0.29 -0.05 25.63
CA ASN A 107 0.23 0.04 27.09
C ASN A 107 -0.05 -1.31 27.76
N ASP A 108 -0.95 -2.10 27.18
CA ASP A 108 -1.53 -3.28 27.84
C ASP A 108 -0.83 -4.60 27.45
N ALA A 109 -0.04 -4.60 26.36
CA ALA A 109 0.57 -5.79 25.80
C ALA A 109 2.04 -5.55 25.42
N VAL A 110 2.54 -6.29 24.43
CA VAL A 110 3.92 -6.14 23.91
C VAL A 110 3.92 -5.11 22.76
N PRO A 111 4.47 -3.90 22.94
CA PRO A 111 4.41 -2.82 21.94
C PRO A 111 4.89 -3.25 20.55
N ALA A 112 5.93 -4.07 20.48
CA ALA A 112 6.48 -4.56 19.21
C ALA A 112 5.50 -5.44 18.40
N LEU A 113 4.39 -5.87 18.97
CA LEU A 113 3.40 -6.71 18.28
C LEU A 113 2.20 -5.91 17.75
N VAL A 114 2.17 -4.60 17.88
CA VAL A 114 1.00 -3.77 17.57
C VAL A 114 0.53 -3.90 16.10
N PHE A 115 1.44 -3.99 15.13
CA PHE A 115 1.07 -4.25 13.74
C PHE A 115 0.73 -5.72 13.50
N ALA A 116 1.44 -6.64 14.13
CA ALA A 116 1.14 -8.07 14.03
C ALA A 116 -0.26 -8.39 14.55
N GLN A 117 -0.70 -7.76 15.65
CA GLN A 117 -2.05 -7.87 16.19
C GLN A 117 -3.10 -7.43 15.15
N GLN A 118 -2.87 -6.33 14.48
CA GLN A 118 -3.78 -5.83 13.46
C GLN A 118 -3.79 -6.73 12.21
N VAL A 119 -2.62 -7.27 11.80
CA VAL A 119 -2.55 -8.27 10.73
C VAL A 119 -3.39 -9.49 11.09
N CYS A 120 -3.27 -10.04 12.31
CA CYS A 120 -4.09 -11.16 12.76
C CYS A 120 -5.60 -10.89 12.73
N ALA A 121 -6.00 -9.63 12.93
CA ALA A 121 -7.41 -9.24 12.95
C ALA A 121 -7.98 -8.96 11.54
N TYR A 122 -7.19 -8.35 10.65
CA TYR A 122 -7.65 -7.88 9.34
C TYR A 122 -7.33 -8.83 8.19
N ALA A 123 -6.24 -9.59 8.29
CA ALA A 123 -5.73 -10.36 7.16
C ALA A 123 -6.68 -11.49 6.76
N ALA A 124 -6.97 -11.55 5.48
CA ALA A 124 -7.76 -12.59 4.84
C ALA A 124 -6.99 -13.17 3.65
N LYS A 125 -7.44 -14.30 3.13
CA LYS A 125 -6.88 -14.90 1.93
C LYS A 125 -6.88 -13.88 0.77
N ASN A 126 -5.79 -13.86 0.00
CA ASN A 126 -5.53 -12.96 -1.13
C ASN A 126 -5.18 -11.51 -0.75
N ASP A 127 -5.14 -11.16 0.52
CA ASP A 127 -4.61 -9.86 0.94
C ASP A 127 -3.09 -9.76 0.71
N LEU A 128 -2.58 -8.54 0.71
CA LEU A 128 -1.16 -8.25 0.62
C LEU A 128 -0.74 -7.28 1.72
N LEU A 129 0.31 -7.60 2.47
CA LEU A 129 0.93 -6.66 3.41
C LEU A 129 2.11 -5.94 2.76
N ILE A 130 2.04 -4.61 2.70
CA ILE A 130 3.15 -3.74 2.33
C ILE A 130 3.76 -3.14 3.61
N ALA A 131 5.07 -3.28 3.77
CA ALA A 131 5.80 -2.76 4.91
C ALA A 131 6.83 -1.72 4.46
N PHE A 132 6.69 -0.48 4.91
CA PHE A 132 7.68 0.57 4.70
C PHE A 132 8.66 0.60 5.87
N THR A 133 9.95 0.43 5.57
CA THR A 133 11.01 0.48 6.58
C THR A 133 12.33 0.91 5.97
N THR A 134 13.05 1.82 6.61
CA THR A 134 14.35 2.31 6.14
C THR A 134 15.49 1.38 6.54
N SER A 135 15.40 0.75 7.70
CA SER A 135 16.46 -0.14 8.22
C SER A 135 16.23 -1.62 7.92
N GLY A 136 15.00 -2.01 7.60
CA GLY A 136 14.59 -3.43 7.49
C GLY A 136 14.53 -4.18 8.83
N ASN A 137 14.84 -3.52 9.96
CA ASN A 137 15.04 -4.18 11.26
C ASN A 137 14.05 -3.75 12.35
N SER A 138 13.06 -2.91 12.05
CA SER A 138 12.06 -2.48 13.02
C SER A 138 11.27 -3.67 13.53
N ALA A 139 11.32 -3.96 14.83
CA ALA A 139 10.76 -5.17 15.43
C ALA A 139 9.26 -5.34 15.13
N ASN A 140 8.47 -4.25 15.24
CA ASN A 140 7.04 -4.28 14.98
C ASN A 140 6.72 -4.59 13.50
N VAL A 141 7.52 -4.09 12.56
CA VAL A 141 7.39 -4.42 11.13
C VAL A 141 7.76 -5.88 10.87
N VAL A 142 8.86 -6.36 11.44
CA VAL A 142 9.29 -7.76 11.31
C VAL A 142 8.21 -8.73 11.87
N TYR A 143 7.59 -8.39 13.00
CA TYR A 143 6.49 -9.20 13.54
C TYR A 143 5.23 -9.15 12.66
N ALA A 144 4.91 -8.01 12.05
CA ALA A 144 3.81 -7.92 11.10
C ALA A 144 4.02 -8.85 9.88
N LEU A 145 5.23 -8.86 9.31
CA LEU A 145 5.60 -9.76 8.21
C LEU A 145 5.49 -11.25 8.61
N LYS A 146 5.93 -11.59 9.83
CA LYS A 146 5.77 -12.96 10.36
C LYS A 146 4.31 -13.35 10.54
N ALA A 147 3.47 -12.43 11.02
CA ALA A 147 2.04 -12.65 11.17
C ALA A 147 1.35 -12.83 9.81
N ALA A 148 1.69 -12.01 8.81
CA ALA A 148 1.18 -12.15 7.44
C ALA A 148 1.55 -13.51 6.84
N LYS A 149 2.79 -13.93 6.98
CA LYS A 149 3.24 -15.27 6.54
C LYS A 149 2.46 -16.39 7.23
N ALA A 150 2.25 -16.29 8.54
CA ALA A 150 1.50 -17.29 9.31
C ALA A 150 0.01 -17.33 8.89
N ALA A 151 -0.56 -16.21 8.47
CA ALA A 151 -1.92 -16.11 7.95
C ALA A 151 -2.04 -16.55 6.47
N GLY A 152 -0.94 -16.90 5.81
CA GLY A 152 -0.92 -17.25 4.39
C GLY A 152 -1.19 -16.05 3.46
N VAL A 153 -0.92 -14.86 3.94
CA VAL A 153 -1.08 -13.60 3.19
C VAL A 153 0.23 -13.27 2.49
N GLY A 154 0.15 -12.87 1.23
CA GLY A 154 1.30 -12.33 0.50
C GLY A 154 1.91 -11.14 1.25
N SER A 155 3.20 -11.02 1.24
CA SER A 155 3.88 -9.92 1.93
C SER A 155 5.12 -9.47 1.17
N VAL A 156 5.61 -8.28 1.52
CA VAL A 156 6.92 -7.76 1.07
C VAL A 156 8.08 -8.71 1.38
N ALA A 157 7.88 -9.76 2.21
CA ALA A 157 8.86 -10.83 2.39
C ALA A 157 9.10 -11.65 1.10
N ASP A 158 8.14 -11.60 0.16
CA ASP A 158 8.25 -12.25 -1.15
C ASP A 158 8.99 -11.35 -2.16
N VAL A 159 8.93 -10.02 -1.96
CA VAL A 159 9.63 -9.00 -2.76
C VAL A 159 10.18 -7.90 -1.83
N CYS A 160 11.46 -7.61 -1.91
CA CYS A 160 12.10 -6.56 -1.12
C CYS A 160 12.71 -5.50 -2.05
N ILE A 161 12.04 -4.36 -2.18
CA ILE A 161 12.57 -3.20 -2.91
C ILE A 161 13.62 -2.52 -2.02
N ARG A 162 14.89 -2.82 -2.28
CA ARG A 162 16.00 -2.21 -1.55
C ARG A 162 16.45 -0.94 -2.26
N LEU A 163 16.00 0.20 -1.77
CA LEU A 163 16.37 1.51 -2.31
C LEU A 163 17.88 1.77 -2.18
N PRO A 164 18.51 2.43 -3.17
CA PRO A 164 19.96 2.63 -3.25
C PRO A 164 20.45 3.79 -2.34
N GLU A 165 20.04 3.76 -1.08
CA GLU A 165 20.38 4.73 -0.04
C GLU A 165 20.55 4.05 1.32
N THR A 166 21.27 4.71 2.23
CA THR A 166 21.52 4.22 3.59
C THR A 166 21.05 5.18 4.68
N GLU A 167 20.97 6.48 4.38
CA GLU A 167 20.48 7.48 5.31
C GLU A 167 18.96 7.49 5.33
N THR A 168 18.36 7.42 6.51
CA THR A 168 16.91 7.26 6.70
C THR A 168 16.08 8.24 5.86
N PHE A 169 16.39 9.54 5.89
CA PHE A 169 15.61 10.53 5.16
C PHE A 169 15.75 10.39 3.64
N LYS A 170 16.94 9.99 3.12
CA LYS A 170 17.14 9.75 1.68
C LYS A 170 16.42 8.49 1.20
N VAL A 171 16.32 7.45 2.05
CA VAL A 171 15.50 6.28 1.76
C VAL A 171 14.04 6.72 1.64
N GLN A 172 13.54 7.54 2.57
CA GLN A 172 12.16 8.05 2.55
C GLN A 172 11.90 8.94 1.32
N GLU A 173 12.84 9.80 0.91
CA GLU A 173 12.74 10.60 -0.31
C GLU A 173 12.58 9.74 -1.58
N LEU A 174 13.21 8.58 -1.63
CA LEU A 174 13.09 7.65 -2.76
C LEU A 174 11.88 6.68 -2.64
N THR A 175 11.31 6.52 -1.46
CA THR A 175 10.12 5.69 -1.24
C THR A 175 8.89 6.29 -1.94
N LEU A 176 8.73 7.62 -1.85
CA LEU A 176 7.62 8.37 -2.42
C LEU A 176 7.42 8.11 -3.94
N PRO A 177 8.41 8.33 -4.82
CA PRO A 177 8.23 8.07 -6.24
C PRO A 177 7.94 6.61 -6.57
N VAL A 178 8.42 5.66 -5.78
CA VAL A 178 8.17 4.23 -5.99
C VAL A 178 6.68 3.92 -5.74
N TYR A 179 6.13 4.29 -4.59
CA TYR A 179 4.73 3.96 -4.35
C TYR A 179 3.76 4.82 -5.19
N HIS A 180 4.12 6.03 -5.60
CA HIS A 180 3.35 6.79 -6.58
C HIS A 180 3.31 6.08 -7.94
N CYS A 181 4.44 5.55 -8.40
CA CYS A 181 4.49 4.75 -9.62
C CYS A 181 3.59 3.51 -9.51
N LEU A 182 3.69 2.76 -8.41
CA LEU A 182 2.86 1.59 -8.16
C LEU A 182 1.36 1.95 -8.12
N ALA A 183 0.98 3.01 -7.41
CA ALA A 183 -0.40 3.49 -7.35
C ALA A 183 -0.92 3.89 -8.74
N ALA A 184 -0.12 4.62 -9.53
CA ALA A 184 -0.49 5.01 -10.89
C ALA A 184 -0.63 3.81 -11.84
N MET A 185 0.28 2.82 -11.75
CA MET A 185 0.20 1.60 -12.55
C MET A 185 -1.03 0.76 -12.20
N ILE A 186 -1.36 0.65 -10.92
CA ILE A 186 -2.56 -0.04 -10.43
C ILE A 186 -3.82 0.70 -10.87
N GLU A 187 -3.84 2.03 -10.75
CA GLU A 187 -4.96 2.84 -11.23
C GLU A 187 -5.16 2.67 -12.74
N GLU A 188 -4.08 2.69 -13.52
CA GLU A 188 -4.12 2.47 -14.96
C GLU A 188 -4.68 1.10 -15.33
N LYS A 189 -4.39 0.07 -14.53
CA LYS A 189 -4.87 -1.30 -14.77
C LYS A 189 -6.37 -1.45 -14.50
N TYR A 190 -6.90 -0.81 -13.46
CA TYR A 190 -8.26 -1.07 -12.98
C TYR A 190 -9.30 -0.02 -13.36
N PHE A 191 -8.86 1.16 -13.80
CA PHE A 191 -9.76 2.26 -14.13
C PHE A 191 -9.46 2.81 -15.53
N GLU A 192 -10.36 2.55 -16.46
CA GLU A 192 -10.34 3.18 -17.77
C GLU A 192 -10.75 4.66 -17.67
N ILE A 193 -10.29 5.48 -18.64
CA ILE A 193 -10.68 6.90 -18.74
C ILE A 193 -12.07 6.96 -19.39
#